data_caf7dd26e9f0893f897fd72c87a7d45f
#
_entry.id   caf7dd26e9f0893f897fd72c87a7d45f
#
_cell.length_a   1.000
_cell.length_b   1.000
_cell.length_c   1.000
_cell.angle_alpha   90.00
_cell.angle_beta   90.00
_cell.angle_gamma   90.00
#
_symmetry.space_group_name_H-M   'P 1'
#
loop_
_entity.id
_entity.type
_entity.pdbx_description
1 polymer ?
#
loop_
_entity_poly.entity_id
_entity_poly.type
_entity_poly.pdbx_seq_one_letter_code
_entity_poly.pdbx_strand_id
1 'polypeptide(L)'
;VKDDEEINLCAAGSKEESLKTLQELDERKMYIGYVSLDKIMSYADFKKYVDKQDLAEVWCAVQVAELEKEEEGVVNFQSNIPNIGFVCNPSYNTAIKWDEKKYPNLLPGCETQDMGNEDEWDDPEENLKSESNARQHFVSLLNYLSNQKKFLAMMEKDNSNYTTKELKEMVSYIKKNGIKVNGFTTIADKETLLKLSKQSEVYEIYTEEVR
;
A
#
# COMPACT_ATOMS: atom_id res chain seq x y z
N VAL A 1 -17.92 10.92 20.68
CA VAL A 1 -17.71 9.63 20.02
C VAL A 1 -18.36 9.80 18.67
N LYS A 2 -17.60 10.03 17.62
CA LYS A 2 -18.07 9.99 16.23
C LYS A 2 -17.95 8.55 15.78
N ASP A 3 -19.00 8.05 15.16
CA ASP A 3 -19.01 6.75 14.52
C ASP A 3 -17.84 6.70 13.51
N ASP A 4 -16.97 5.71 13.67
CA ASP A 4 -15.93 5.38 12.70
C ASP A 4 -16.68 4.85 11.47
N GLU A 5 -16.86 5.69 10.46
CA GLU A 5 -17.22 5.25 9.13
C GLU A 5 -16.06 4.37 8.62
N GLU A 6 -16.31 3.09 8.47
CA GLU A 6 -15.38 2.19 7.79
C GLU A 6 -15.07 2.78 6.41
N ILE A 7 -13.81 3.16 6.20
CA ILE A 7 -13.35 3.63 4.89
C ILE A 7 -13.32 2.39 3.99
N ASN A 8 -14.37 2.22 3.24
CA ASN A 8 -14.48 1.16 2.26
C ASN A 8 -13.78 1.64 0.99
N LEU A 9 -12.54 1.21 0.76
CA LEU A 9 -11.78 1.52 -0.48
C LEU A 9 -12.48 1.06 -1.77
N CYS A 10 -13.61 0.38 -1.62
CA CYS A 10 -14.51 -0.04 -2.69
C CYS A 10 -15.89 0.64 -2.53
N ALA A 11 -15.95 1.86 -2.03
CA ALA A 11 -17.21 2.60 -2.03
C ALA A 11 -17.72 2.72 -3.46
N ALA A 12 -18.95 2.27 -3.70
CA ALA A 12 -19.61 2.27 -5.00
C ALA A 12 -20.01 3.69 -5.44
N GLY A 13 -19.00 4.55 -5.60
CA GLY A 13 -19.12 5.85 -6.25
C GLY A 13 -18.95 5.69 -7.77
N SER A 14 -19.55 6.57 -8.54
CA SER A 14 -19.23 6.64 -9.96
C SER A 14 -17.96 7.48 -10.15
N LYS A 15 -17.21 7.20 -11.22
CA LYS A 15 -16.04 8.03 -11.61
C LYS A 15 -16.42 9.52 -11.75
N GLU A 16 -17.66 9.81 -12.13
CA GLU A 16 -18.20 11.16 -12.25
C GLU A 16 -18.39 11.83 -10.89
N GLU A 17 -18.87 11.10 -9.87
CA GLU A 17 -19.02 11.62 -8.50
C GLU A 17 -17.68 11.89 -7.86
N SER A 18 -16.72 10.99 -8.00
CA SER A 18 -15.35 11.17 -7.57
C SER A 18 -14.75 12.44 -8.18
N LEU A 19 -14.86 12.61 -9.50
CA LEU A 19 -14.33 13.79 -10.18
C LEU A 19 -15.00 15.09 -9.70
N LYS A 20 -16.30 15.09 -9.43
CA LYS A 20 -17.01 16.23 -8.88
C LYS A 20 -16.49 16.60 -7.49
N THR A 21 -16.34 15.62 -6.61
CA THR A 21 -15.78 15.81 -5.27
C THR A 21 -14.37 16.42 -5.33
N LEU A 22 -13.51 15.92 -6.23
CA LEU A 22 -12.17 16.47 -6.43
C LEU A 22 -12.19 17.94 -6.91
N GLN A 23 -13.17 18.32 -7.74
CA GLN A 23 -13.30 19.70 -8.21
C GLN A 23 -13.71 20.67 -7.09
N GLU A 24 -14.37 20.19 -6.05
CA GLU A 24 -14.83 20.98 -4.89
C GLU A 24 -13.74 21.16 -3.81
N LEU A 25 -12.59 20.47 -3.89
CA LEU A 25 -11.49 20.59 -2.93
C LEU A 25 -10.90 22.00 -2.87
N ASP A 26 -10.39 22.40 -1.70
CA ASP A 26 -9.66 23.67 -1.52
C ASP A 26 -8.23 23.54 -2.09
N GLU A 27 -7.86 24.41 -3.01
CA GLU A 27 -6.54 24.41 -3.69
C GLU A 27 -5.36 24.69 -2.76
N ARG A 28 -5.61 25.21 -1.54
CA ARG A 28 -4.58 25.55 -0.56
C ARG A 28 -4.26 24.42 0.42
N LYS A 29 -4.93 23.28 0.28
CA LYS A 29 -4.82 22.16 1.21
C LYS A 29 -4.18 20.95 0.54
N MET A 30 -3.61 20.10 1.39
CA MET A 30 -3.12 18.77 1.00
C MET A 30 -4.13 17.71 1.42
N TYR A 31 -4.20 16.65 0.64
CA TYR A 31 -5.14 15.57 0.85
C TYR A 31 -4.43 14.22 0.77
N ILE A 32 -4.90 13.28 1.58
CA ILE A 32 -4.62 11.87 1.33
C ILE A 32 -5.55 11.42 0.21
N GLY A 33 -4.99 11.04 -0.92
CA GLY A 33 -5.74 10.47 -2.04
C GLY A 33 -5.70 8.95 -1.97
N TYR A 34 -6.86 8.31 -1.86
CA TYR A 34 -7.04 6.85 -1.98
C TYR A 34 -7.41 6.54 -3.41
N VAL A 35 -6.48 6.01 -4.15
CA VAL A 35 -6.60 5.78 -5.60
C VAL A 35 -6.90 4.32 -5.87
N SER A 36 -8.07 4.02 -6.43
CA SER A 36 -8.41 2.70 -6.96
C SER A 36 -7.95 2.61 -8.41
N LEU A 37 -7.26 1.53 -8.76
CA LEU A 37 -6.84 1.28 -10.14
C LEU A 37 -7.97 0.62 -10.95
N ASP A 38 -8.07 0.96 -12.23
CA ASP A 38 -9.03 0.34 -13.16
C ASP A 38 -8.78 -1.16 -13.35
N LYS A 39 -7.52 -1.55 -13.24
CA LYS A 39 -7.10 -2.95 -13.32
C LYS A 39 -5.97 -3.23 -12.34
N ILE A 40 -5.94 -4.45 -11.85
CA ILE A 40 -4.82 -4.94 -11.04
C ILE A 40 -3.55 -4.92 -11.90
N MET A 41 -2.51 -4.27 -11.39
CA MET A 41 -1.21 -4.16 -12.04
C MET A 41 -0.19 -5.13 -11.43
N SER A 42 0.78 -5.59 -12.24
CA SER A 42 2.02 -6.13 -11.68
C SER A 42 2.77 -5.03 -10.91
N TYR A 43 3.59 -5.40 -9.93
CA TYR A 43 4.38 -4.39 -9.20
C TYR A 43 5.30 -3.60 -10.13
N ALA A 44 5.90 -4.26 -11.12
CA ALA A 44 6.81 -3.61 -12.06
C ALA A 44 6.09 -2.55 -12.93
N ASP A 45 4.86 -2.84 -13.37
CA ASP A 45 4.08 -1.88 -14.15
C ASP A 45 3.56 -0.74 -13.25
N PHE A 46 3.13 -1.06 -12.04
CA PHE A 46 2.72 -0.09 -11.04
C PHE A 46 3.86 0.87 -10.68
N LYS A 47 5.07 0.37 -10.41
CA LYS A 47 6.23 1.23 -10.09
C LYS A 47 6.57 2.16 -11.25
N LYS A 48 6.59 1.65 -12.50
CA LYS A 48 6.77 2.49 -13.69
C LYS A 48 5.68 3.56 -13.85
N TYR A 49 4.44 3.24 -13.44
CA TYR A 49 3.33 4.19 -13.47
C TYR A 49 3.55 5.29 -12.45
N VAL A 50 3.83 4.94 -11.19
CA VAL A 50 4.03 5.88 -10.08
C VAL A 50 5.22 6.79 -10.32
N ASP A 51 6.36 6.25 -10.77
CA ASP A 51 7.59 7.02 -11.02
C ASP A 51 7.41 8.13 -12.06
N LYS A 52 6.42 7.99 -12.95
CA LYS A 52 6.07 9.05 -13.93
C LYS A 52 5.20 10.16 -13.35
N GLN A 53 4.59 9.91 -12.18
CA GLN A 53 3.65 10.87 -11.59
C GLN A 53 4.31 11.84 -10.61
N ASP A 54 5.57 11.60 -10.21
CA ASP A 54 6.31 12.42 -9.22
C ASP A 54 5.54 12.61 -7.91
N LEU A 55 5.05 11.50 -7.35
CA LEU A 55 4.28 11.48 -6.12
C LEU A 55 5.18 11.37 -4.89
N ALA A 56 4.91 12.16 -3.84
CA ALA A 56 5.75 12.25 -2.65
C ALA A 56 5.81 10.95 -1.84
N GLU A 57 4.67 10.50 -1.34
CA GLU A 57 4.56 9.25 -0.58
C GLU A 57 3.54 8.35 -1.24
N VAL A 58 3.94 7.12 -1.55
CA VAL A 58 3.06 6.13 -2.18
C VAL A 58 3.06 4.85 -1.37
N TRP A 59 1.93 4.59 -0.73
CA TRP A 59 1.64 3.30 -0.14
C TRP A 59 0.81 2.48 -1.13
N CYS A 60 1.32 1.33 -1.56
CA CYS A 60 0.62 0.46 -2.50
C CYS A 60 -0.23 -0.58 -1.77
N ALA A 61 -1.50 -0.69 -2.15
CA ALA A 61 -2.41 -1.74 -1.69
C ALA A 61 -2.13 -3.03 -2.48
N VAL A 62 -1.82 -4.11 -1.76
CA VAL A 62 -1.39 -5.37 -2.36
C VAL A 62 -2.49 -6.42 -2.26
N GLN A 63 -2.78 -7.09 -3.36
CA GLN A 63 -3.64 -8.27 -3.37
C GLN A 63 -2.95 -9.43 -2.65
N VAL A 64 -3.55 -9.92 -1.58
CA VAL A 64 -2.98 -10.96 -0.70
C VAL A 64 -3.79 -12.25 -0.63
N ALA A 65 -4.88 -12.33 -1.40
CA ALA A 65 -5.74 -13.50 -1.55
C ALA A 65 -6.30 -13.58 -2.97
N GLU A 66 -6.82 -14.75 -3.34
CA GLU A 66 -7.60 -14.87 -4.57
C GLU A 66 -8.91 -14.08 -4.43
N LEU A 67 -9.33 -13.45 -5.53
CA LEU A 67 -10.63 -12.79 -5.57
C LEU A 67 -11.72 -13.85 -5.69
N GLU A 68 -12.67 -13.82 -4.78
CA GLU A 68 -13.86 -14.66 -4.91
C GLU A 68 -14.70 -14.17 -6.10
N LYS A 69 -14.98 -15.09 -7.03
CA LYS A 69 -15.91 -14.81 -8.15
C LYS A 69 -17.30 -15.22 -7.70
N GLU A 70 -18.24 -14.29 -7.69
CA GLU A 70 -19.64 -14.65 -7.56
C GLU A 70 -20.12 -15.41 -8.82
N GLU A 71 -21.13 -16.28 -8.66
CA GLU A 71 -21.64 -17.16 -9.71
C GLU A 71 -22.13 -16.42 -10.98
N GLU A 72 -22.38 -15.12 -10.91
CA GLU A 72 -22.83 -14.28 -12.03
C GLU A 72 -21.71 -13.50 -12.75
N GLY A 73 -20.45 -13.78 -12.46
CA GLY A 73 -19.31 -13.11 -13.10
C GLY A 73 -19.00 -11.73 -12.55
N VAL A 74 -19.69 -11.30 -11.52
CA VAL A 74 -19.37 -10.08 -10.77
C VAL A 74 -18.27 -10.43 -9.76
N VAL A 75 -17.14 -9.73 -9.82
CA VAL A 75 -16.10 -9.85 -8.80
C VAL A 75 -16.56 -9.04 -7.61
N ASN A 76 -16.91 -9.71 -6.51
CA ASN A 76 -17.23 -9.02 -5.27
C ASN A 76 -15.95 -8.55 -4.58
N PHE A 77 -15.58 -7.31 -4.79
CA PHE A 77 -14.45 -6.68 -4.11
C PHE A 77 -14.71 -6.41 -2.61
N GLN A 78 -15.94 -6.57 -2.16
CA GLN A 78 -16.34 -6.26 -0.77
C GLN A 78 -16.02 -7.35 0.24
N SER A 79 -15.90 -8.60 -0.18
CA SER A 79 -15.63 -9.67 0.77
C SER A 79 -14.13 -9.88 0.97
N ASN A 80 -13.58 -9.22 2.00
CA ASN A 80 -12.33 -9.63 2.65
C ASN A 80 -11.00 -9.45 1.89
N ILE A 81 -10.87 -8.44 1.00
CA ILE A 81 -9.51 -8.02 0.63
C ILE A 81 -9.02 -7.10 1.76
N PRO A 82 -8.14 -7.59 2.62
CA PRO A 82 -7.58 -6.74 3.65
C PRO A 82 -6.81 -5.58 3.00
N ASN A 83 -7.06 -4.36 3.46
CA ASN A 83 -6.28 -3.18 3.09
C ASN A 83 -4.87 -3.32 3.66
N ILE A 84 -4.03 -4.06 3.00
CA ILE A 84 -2.66 -4.34 3.41
C ILE A 84 -1.71 -4.00 2.27
N GLY A 85 -0.55 -3.45 2.62
CA GLY A 85 0.41 -2.99 1.64
C GLY A 85 1.66 -2.45 2.30
N PHE A 86 2.43 -1.69 1.55
CA PHE A 86 3.67 -1.06 2.02
C PHE A 86 3.97 0.22 1.25
N VAL A 87 4.81 1.08 1.83
CA VAL A 87 5.31 2.28 1.15
C VAL A 87 6.35 1.86 0.10
N CYS A 88 6.08 2.14 -1.17
CA CYS A 88 6.92 1.70 -2.28
C CYS A 88 7.99 2.73 -2.71
N ASN A 89 7.96 3.94 -2.14
CA ASN A 89 8.99 4.98 -2.27
C ASN A 89 9.32 5.57 -0.89
N PRO A 90 9.82 4.75 0.07
CA PRO A 90 10.07 5.21 1.41
C PRO A 90 11.24 6.21 1.44
N SER A 91 11.07 7.24 2.26
CA SER A 91 12.09 8.22 2.59
C SER A 91 12.39 8.13 4.08
N TYR A 92 13.29 7.23 4.48
CA TYR A 92 13.72 7.15 5.87
C TYR A 92 15.23 6.98 6.00
N ASN A 93 15.75 7.56 7.05
CA ASN A 93 17.14 7.46 7.44
C ASN A 93 17.17 7.02 8.91
N THR A 94 17.06 5.71 9.16
CA THR A 94 17.03 5.18 10.52
C THR A 94 18.00 4.01 10.68
N ALA A 95 18.87 4.13 11.65
CA ALA A 95 19.74 3.02 12.09
C ALA A 95 18.98 2.13 13.09
N ILE A 96 18.12 1.24 12.60
CA ILE A 96 17.42 0.27 13.42
C ILE A 96 18.08 -1.11 13.23
N LYS A 97 18.39 -1.80 14.31
CA LYS A 97 18.90 -3.17 14.25
C LYS A 97 17.74 -4.15 14.20
N TRP A 98 17.76 -5.06 13.22
CA TRP A 98 16.84 -6.18 13.11
C TRP A 98 17.58 -7.48 12.78
N ASP A 99 16.90 -8.60 12.89
CA ASP A 99 17.47 -9.91 12.48
C ASP A 99 17.27 -10.08 10.95
N GLU A 100 18.28 -9.69 10.18
CA GLU A 100 18.26 -9.73 8.72
C GLU A 100 18.14 -11.15 8.15
N LYS A 101 18.69 -12.15 8.84
CA LYS A 101 18.52 -13.56 8.40
C LYS A 101 17.08 -14.01 8.52
N LYS A 102 16.36 -13.49 9.51
CA LYS A 102 14.97 -13.84 9.76
C LYS A 102 14.00 -12.98 8.93
N TYR A 103 14.34 -11.72 8.73
CA TYR A 103 13.52 -10.73 8.04
C TYR A 103 14.36 -9.97 7.01
N PRO A 104 14.76 -10.63 5.91
CA PRO A 104 15.61 -10.00 4.91
C PRO A 104 14.89 -8.81 4.26
N ASN A 105 15.61 -7.72 4.05
CA ASN A 105 15.09 -6.49 3.46
C ASN A 105 13.86 -5.91 4.22
N LEU A 106 13.80 -6.08 5.56
CA LEU A 106 12.72 -5.53 6.38
C LEU A 106 12.68 -3.99 6.31
N LEU A 107 13.84 -3.36 6.27
CA LEU A 107 14.04 -1.95 5.99
C LEU A 107 14.89 -1.83 4.72
N PRO A 108 14.27 -1.57 3.56
CA PRO A 108 14.99 -1.47 2.29
C PRO A 108 16.07 -0.38 2.33
N GLY A 109 17.22 -0.65 1.73
CA GLY A 109 18.32 0.30 1.70
C GLY A 109 19.06 0.51 3.02
N CYS A 110 18.61 -0.12 4.10
CA CYS A 110 19.29 -0.06 5.39
C CYS A 110 20.11 -1.34 5.60
N GLU A 111 21.39 -1.22 5.79
CA GLU A 111 22.22 -2.33 6.26
C GLU A 111 22.21 -2.38 7.79
N THR A 112 22.22 -3.62 8.34
CA THR A 112 22.28 -3.83 9.80
C THR A 112 23.65 -3.59 10.37
N GLN A 113 24.60 -3.09 9.59
CA GLN A 113 26.01 -3.06 9.95
C GLN A 113 26.46 -1.81 10.70
N ASP A 114 27.58 -2.00 11.42
CA ASP A 114 28.34 -1.01 12.14
C ASP A 114 28.43 0.31 11.38
N MET A 115 28.06 1.38 12.06
CA MET A 115 28.07 2.78 11.60
C MET A 115 29.46 3.29 11.20
N GLY A 116 30.18 2.52 10.37
CA GLY A 116 31.56 2.82 9.99
C GLY A 116 31.74 3.55 8.65
N ASN A 117 30.83 3.41 7.73
CA ASN A 117 30.91 4.08 6.42
C ASN A 117 29.55 4.64 6.01
N GLU A 118 29.38 5.95 6.13
CA GLU A 118 28.18 6.68 5.68
C GLU A 118 28.01 6.66 4.13
N ASP A 119 29.01 6.19 3.38
CA ASP A 119 29.07 6.23 1.92
C ASP A 119 28.42 5.00 1.23
N GLU A 120 27.91 4.00 1.98
CA GLU A 120 27.37 2.74 1.44
C GLU A 120 25.87 2.52 1.73
N TRP A 121 25.10 3.58 1.93
CA TRP A 121 23.67 3.45 2.13
C TRP A 121 22.97 3.34 0.78
N ASP A 122 22.39 2.18 0.51
CA ASP A 122 21.51 2.01 -0.64
C ASP A 122 20.25 2.88 -0.46
N ASP A 123 19.88 3.60 -1.51
CA ASP A 123 18.63 4.35 -1.54
C ASP A 123 17.44 3.38 -1.38
N PRO A 124 16.62 3.54 -0.34
CA PRO A 124 15.46 2.66 -0.12
C PRO A 124 14.51 2.62 -1.32
N GLU A 125 14.33 3.74 -2.00
CA GLU A 125 13.49 3.82 -3.18
C GLU A 125 14.12 3.03 -4.35
N GLU A 126 15.42 3.17 -4.57
CA GLU A 126 16.15 2.42 -5.61
C GLU A 126 16.09 0.92 -5.35
N ASN A 127 16.23 0.49 -4.08
CA ASN A 127 16.10 -0.91 -3.68
C ASN A 127 14.72 -1.47 -4.06
N LEU A 128 13.64 -0.72 -3.80
CA LEU A 128 12.27 -1.16 -4.08
C LEU A 128 11.84 -1.02 -5.55
N LYS A 129 12.67 -0.52 -6.46
CA LYS A 129 12.41 -0.62 -7.90
C LYS A 129 12.44 -2.06 -8.40
N SER A 130 13.20 -2.91 -7.72
CA SER A 130 13.23 -4.36 -8.02
C SER A 130 11.99 -5.05 -7.45
N GLU A 131 11.20 -5.72 -8.30
CA GLU A 131 10.07 -6.55 -7.85
C GLU A 131 10.51 -7.64 -6.87
N SER A 132 11.69 -8.22 -7.06
CA SER A 132 12.26 -9.22 -6.14
C SER A 132 12.46 -8.65 -4.74
N ASN A 133 13.05 -7.46 -4.66
CA ASN A 133 13.33 -6.78 -3.40
C ASN A 133 12.03 -6.33 -2.72
N ALA A 134 11.11 -5.75 -3.48
CA ALA A 134 9.79 -5.36 -2.98
C ALA A 134 9.02 -6.57 -2.42
N ARG A 135 9.05 -7.71 -3.11
CA ARG A 135 8.44 -8.95 -2.63
C ARG A 135 9.11 -9.45 -1.35
N GLN A 136 10.44 -9.43 -1.29
CA GLN A 136 11.18 -9.83 -0.10
C GLN A 136 10.86 -8.91 1.08
N HIS A 137 10.84 -7.60 0.86
CA HIS A 137 10.45 -6.59 1.84
C HIS A 137 9.04 -6.86 2.39
N PHE A 138 8.05 -6.97 1.52
CA PHE A 138 6.66 -7.16 1.95
C PHE A 138 6.45 -8.49 2.69
N VAL A 139 7.06 -9.58 2.21
CA VAL A 139 7.05 -10.86 2.92
C VAL A 139 7.70 -10.74 4.30
N SER A 140 8.79 -9.98 4.44
CA SER A 140 9.45 -9.75 5.72
C SER A 140 8.60 -8.92 6.68
N LEU A 141 7.90 -7.89 6.19
CA LEU A 141 6.93 -7.13 6.98
C LEU A 141 5.81 -8.02 7.52
N LEU A 142 5.21 -8.85 6.67
CA LEU A 142 4.14 -9.77 7.09
C LEU A 142 4.63 -10.81 8.12
N ASN A 143 5.83 -11.36 7.90
CA ASN A 143 6.44 -12.30 8.84
C ASN A 143 6.80 -11.62 10.17
N TYR A 144 7.35 -10.40 10.12
CA TYR A 144 7.64 -9.61 11.32
C TYR A 144 6.37 -9.38 12.12
N LEU A 145 5.31 -8.89 11.46
CA LEU A 145 4.01 -8.64 12.08
C LEU A 145 3.41 -9.93 12.68
N SER A 146 3.46 -11.04 11.96
CA SER A 146 2.93 -12.34 12.42
C SER A 146 3.58 -12.86 13.71
N ASN A 147 4.81 -12.40 14.01
CA ASN A 147 5.54 -12.73 15.23
C ASN A 147 5.26 -11.77 16.39
N GLN A 148 4.54 -10.65 16.14
CA GLN A 148 4.18 -9.66 17.17
C GLN A 148 2.85 -10.00 17.85
N LYS A 149 2.76 -11.19 18.45
CA LYS A 149 1.51 -11.74 19.04
C LYS A 149 0.80 -10.81 20.01
N LYS A 150 1.57 -10.07 20.84
CA LYS A 150 1.00 -9.13 21.82
C LYS A 150 0.36 -7.92 21.10
N PHE A 151 1.02 -7.43 20.05
CA PHE A 151 0.51 -6.33 19.24
C PHE A 151 -0.75 -6.76 18.50
N LEU A 152 -0.73 -7.91 17.84
CA LEU A 152 -1.90 -8.46 17.16
C LEU A 152 -3.08 -8.63 18.12
N ALA A 153 -2.85 -9.20 19.32
CA ALA A 153 -3.91 -9.34 20.33
C ALA A 153 -4.46 -8.00 20.86
N MET A 154 -3.69 -6.93 20.82
CA MET A 154 -4.19 -5.57 21.10
C MET A 154 -5.09 -5.08 19.97
N MET A 155 -4.64 -5.26 18.75
CA MET A 155 -5.39 -4.86 17.56
C MET A 155 -6.70 -5.64 17.41
N GLU A 156 -6.75 -6.92 17.80
CA GLU A 156 -7.96 -7.74 17.80
C GLU A 156 -9.14 -7.11 18.55
N LYS A 157 -8.91 -6.28 19.54
CA LYS A 157 -9.98 -5.64 20.32
C LYS A 157 -10.71 -4.54 19.55
N ASP A 158 -10.11 -4.01 18.51
CA ASP A 158 -10.61 -2.86 17.74
C ASP A 158 -11.16 -3.26 16.37
N ASN A 159 -11.47 -4.55 16.15
CA ASN A 159 -12.00 -5.14 14.90
C ASN A 159 -11.18 -4.92 13.62
N SER A 160 -9.92 -4.50 13.70
CA SER A 160 -9.07 -4.21 12.53
C SER A 160 -7.99 -5.28 12.31
N ASN A 161 -8.33 -6.61 12.05
CA ASN A 161 -7.42 -7.60 12.62
C ASN A 161 -7.05 -8.72 11.70
N TYR A 162 -5.74 -8.80 11.50
CA TYR A 162 -5.15 -10.00 10.92
C TYR A 162 -4.69 -10.94 12.02
N THR A 163 -5.15 -12.18 12.00
CA THR A 163 -4.60 -13.24 12.81
C THR A 163 -3.22 -13.66 12.30
N THR A 164 -2.41 -14.26 13.18
CA THR A 164 -1.12 -14.86 12.76
C THR A 164 -1.30 -15.87 11.62
N LYS A 165 -2.44 -16.57 11.55
CA LYS A 165 -2.76 -17.54 10.51
C LYS A 165 -2.96 -16.83 9.17
N GLU A 166 -3.79 -15.81 9.12
CA GLU A 166 -4.08 -15.02 7.91
C GLU A 166 -2.81 -14.37 7.36
N LEU A 167 -1.97 -13.76 8.20
CA LEU A 167 -0.69 -13.20 7.79
C LEU A 167 0.23 -14.24 7.12
N LYS A 168 0.24 -15.48 7.60
CA LYS A 168 1.00 -16.57 6.99
C LYS A 168 0.40 -17.04 5.67
N GLU A 169 -0.92 -17.03 5.54
CA GLU A 169 -1.63 -17.32 4.28
C GLU A 169 -1.31 -16.25 3.23
N MET A 170 -1.31 -14.96 3.61
CA MET A 170 -0.87 -13.86 2.75
C MET A 170 0.57 -14.02 2.28
N VAL A 171 1.49 -14.38 3.19
CA VAL A 171 2.89 -14.68 2.83
C VAL A 171 2.96 -15.78 1.78
N SER A 172 2.18 -16.85 1.95
CA SER A 172 2.14 -17.98 1.01
C SER A 172 1.59 -17.55 -0.35
N TYR A 173 0.55 -16.73 -0.35
CA TYR A 173 -0.04 -16.16 -1.56
C TYR A 173 0.99 -15.30 -2.34
N ILE A 174 1.64 -14.36 -1.66
CA ILE A 174 2.64 -13.46 -2.28
C ILE A 174 3.84 -14.23 -2.82
N LYS A 175 4.33 -15.25 -2.10
CA LYS A 175 5.42 -16.10 -2.60
C LYS A 175 5.07 -16.84 -3.88
N LYS A 176 3.80 -17.25 -4.03
CA LYS A 176 3.31 -17.99 -5.21
C LYS A 176 2.98 -17.05 -6.38
N ASN A 177 2.32 -15.92 -6.12
CA ASN A 177 1.68 -15.11 -7.16
C ASN A 177 2.43 -13.81 -7.46
N GLY A 178 3.49 -13.45 -6.68
CA GLY A 178 4.15 -12.15 -6.76
C GLY A 178 3.31 -11.03 -6.13
N ILE A 179 3.76 -9.79 -6.30
CA ILE A 179 3.03 -8.60 -5.86
C ILE A 179 2.12 -8.13 -6.99
N LYS A 180 0.85 -8.00 -6.67
CA LYS A 180 -0.17 -7.39 -7.53
C LYS A 180 -0.79 -6.23 -6.78
N VAL A 181 -0.90 -5.07 -7.44
CA VAL A 181 -1.38 -3.82 -6.85
C VAL A 181 -2.76 -3.49 -7.41
N ASN A 182 -3.72 -3.25 -6.51
CA ASN A 182 -5.11 -2.91 -6.86
C ASN A 182 -5.43 -1.42 -6.61
N GLY A 183 -4.58 -0.72 -5.88
CA GLY A 183 -4.74 0.69 -5.55
C GLY A 183 -3.54 1.23 -4.81
N PHE A 184 -3.56 2.51 -4.50
CA PHE A 184 -2.51 3.16 -3.71
C PHE A 184 -3.02 4.39 -2.98
N THR A 185 -2.29 4.83 -1.96
CA THR A 185 -2.51 6.13 -1.36
C THR A 185 -1.34 7.05 -1.63
N THR A 186 -1.60 8.34 -1.71
CA THR A 186 -0.58 9.37 -1.83
C THR A 186 -1.04 10.66 -1.16
N ILE A 187 -0.10 11.51 -0.73
CA ILE A 187 -0.40 12.86 -0.25
C ILE A 187 -0.18 13.82 -1.41
N ALA A 188 -1.22 14.52 -1.80
CA ALA A 188 -1.18 15.40 -2.95
C ALA A 188 -2.14 16.59 -2.81
N ASP A 189 -1.89 17.63 -3.61
CA ASP A 189 -2.80 18.76 -3.78
C ASP A 189 -3.95 18.41 -4.76
N LYS A 190 -4.93 19.30 -4.83
CA LYS A 190 -6.08 19.17 -5.72
C LYS A 190 -5.68 19.01 -7.19
N GLU A 191 -4.70 19.77 -7.67
CA GLU A 191 -4.28 19.75 -9.08
C GLU A 191 -3.72 18.38 -9.46
N THR A 192 -2.84 17.82 -8.63
CA THR A 192 -2.27 16.50 -8.78
C THR A 192 -3.35 15.42 -8.78
N LEU A 193 -4.30 15.46 -7.83
CA LEU A 193 -5.41 14.50 -7.75
C LEU A 193 -6.33 14.57 -8.98
N LEU A 194 -6.63 15.78 -9.47
CA LEU A 194 -7.39 15.97 -10.71
C LEU A 194 -6.64 15.47 -11.96
N LYS A 195 -5.31 15.58 -11.97
CA LYS A 195 -4.47 15.02 -13.04
C LYS A 195 -4.49 13.50 -13.01
N LEU A 196 -4.37 12.90 -11.83
CA LEU A 196 -4.47 11.43 -11.64
C LEU A 196 -5.83 10.90 -12.08
N SER A 197 -6.94 11.54 -11.68
CA SER A 197 -8.30 11.08 -11.98
C SER A 197 -8.64 11.02 -13.47
N LYS A 198 -7.89 11.73 -14.31
CA LYS A 198 -8.07 11.72 -15.78
C LYS A 198 -7.31 10.59 -16.48
N GLN A 199 -6.49 9.84 -15.76
CA GLN A 199 -5.70 8.77 -16.35
C GLN A 199 -6.53 7.51 -16.53
N SER A 200 -6.21 6.73 -17.55
CA SER A 200 -6.90 5.47 -17.87
C SER A 200 -6.70 4.39 -16.84
N GLU A 201 -5.58 4.47 -16.12
CA GLU A 201 -5.20 3.52 -15.06
C GLU A 201 -5.99 3.73 -13.76
N VAL A 202 -6.62 4.90 -13.60
CA VAL A 202 -7.34 5.27 -12.39
C VAL A 202 -8.84 5.10 -12.59
N TYR A 203 -9.46 4.29 -11.73
CA TYR A 203 -10.90 4.12 -11.69
C TYR A 203 -11.57 5.23 -10.88
N GLU A 204 -11.13 5.42 -9.63
CA GLU A 204 -11.74 6.34 -8.67
C GLU A 204 -10.69 6.88 -7.68
N ILE A 205 -10.91 8.08 -7.15
CA ILE A 205 -10.11 8.66 -6.06
C ILE A 205 -11.04 9.15 -4.96
N TYR A 206 -10.87 8.61 -3.76
CA TYR A 206 -11.44 9.16 -2.54
C TYR A 206 -10.41 10.03 -1.83
N THR A 207 -10.82 11.04 -1.07
CA THR A 207 -9.90 11.98 -0.42
C THR A 207 -10.25 12.27 1.02
N GLU A 208 -9.21 12.39 1.85
CA GLU A 208 -9.28 12.95 3.19
C GLU A 208 -8.34 14.15 3.31
N GLU A 209 -8.76 15.18 4.03
CA GLU A 209 -7.91 16.34 4.30
C GLU A 209 -6.80 15.98 5.30
N VAL A 210 -5.54 16.32 4.97
CA VAL A 210 -4.41 16.18 5.89
C VAL A 210 -4.59 17.21 7.01
N ARG A 211 -4.63 16.75 8.26
CA ARG A 211 -4.83 17.57 9.47
C ARG A 211 -3.52 17.99 10.07
#